data_3c051fe3bd1241220495b660070c0b71
#
_entry.id   3c051fe3bd1241220495b660070c0b71
#
_cell.length_a   1.000
_cell.length_b   1.000
_cell.length_c   1.000
_cell.angle_alpha   90.00
_cell.angle_beta   90.00
_cell.angle_gamma   90.00
#
_symmetry.space_group_name_H-M   'P 1'
#
loop_
_entity.id
_entity.type
_entity.pdbx_description
1 polymer ?
#
loop_
_entity_poly.entity_id
_entity_poly.type
_entity_poly.pdbx_seq_one_letter_code
_entity_poly.pdbx_strand_id
1 'polypeptide(L)'
;MCKIIAIANQKGGVGKTTTTSNLGIGLAKQGKRVLLIDADAQGSLTASLGFTEPDKLEETLATVMANIINDVEMEDDYGILRHEEGIDLMPGNIELSGLEVSLVNVMSRELVMRSYIEQVKERYDYILIDCMPSLGMITINAFACADSILIPVQAAYLPVKGLEQLIKTIGKVKRQINPKLSIEGILLTMVDSRTNYAKDISALLIENYGSKVRIFENSIPISVIAAEISAEGVSIYQHDPKGKVASAYQSLTEEVLGNE
;
A
#
# COMPACT_ATOMS: atom_id res chain seq x y z
N MET A 1 15.20 6.21 -10.96
CA MET A 1 14.87 6.79 -9.64
C MET A 1 13.77 5.92 -9.05
N CYS A 2 13.86 5.52 -7.79
CA CYS A 2 12.83 4.70 -7.13
C CYS A 2 11.58 5.55 -6.88
N LYS A 3 10.38 5.02 -7.20
CA LYS A 3 9.10 5.65 -6.88
C LYS A 3 8.46 4.93 -5.69
N ILE A 4 8.13 5.69 -4.64
CA ILE A 4 7.59 5.17 -3.38
C ILE A 4 6.12 5.56 -3.30
N ILE A 5 5.23 4.54 -3.27
CA ILE A 5 3.77 4.74 -3.23
C ILE A 5 3.21 4.10 -1.96
N ALA A 6 2.58 4.90 -1.09
CA ALA A 6 1.80 4.37 0.03
C ALA A 6 0.37 4.07 -0.42
N ILE A 7 -0.14 2.88 -0.10
CA ILE A 7 -1.52 2.48 -0.36
C ILE A 7 -2.31 2.64 0.94
N ALA A 8 -3.16 3.65 1.03
CA ALA A 8 -3.77 4.05 2.30
C ALA A 8 -5.25 4.39 2.20
N ASN A 9 -6.01 3.94 3.18
CA ASN A 9 -7.37 4.39 3.48
C ASN A 9 -7.69 4.04 4.93
N GLN A 10 -8.38 4.95 5.65
CA GLN A 10 -8.84 4.71 7.03
C GLN A 10 -9.89 3.59 7.14
N LYS A 11 -10.63 3.31 6.07
CA LYS A 11 -11.62 2.25 6.05
C LYS A 11 -10.94 0.89 5.84
N GLY A 12 -11.25 -0.09 6.71
CA GLY A 12 -10.88 -1.48 6.50
C GLY A 12 -11.65 -2.12 5.34
N GLY A 13 -11.09 -3.15 4.73
CA GLY A 13 -11.76 -3.95 3.70
C GLY A 13 -12.00 -3.23 2.37
N VAL A 14 -11.26 -2.17 2.05
CA VAL A 14 -11.36 -1.45 0.76
C VAL A 14 -10.39 -1.98 -0.31
N GLY A 15 -9.69 -3.07 -0.05
CA GLY A 15 -8.76 -3.68 -1.00
C GLY A 15 -7.36 -3.06 -1.02
N LYS A 16 -6.88 -2.46 0.07
CA LYS A 16 -5.49 -1.94 0.18
C LYS A 16 -4.49 -3.05 -0.09
N THR A 17 -4.48 -4.08 0.73
CA THR A 17 -3.57 -5.24 0.64
C THR A 17 -3.63 -5.92 -0.72
N THR A 18 -4.84 -6.19 -1.23
CA THR A 18 -5.04 -6.79 -2.55
C THR A 18 -4.49 -5.88 -3.67
N THR A 19 -4.63 -4.57 -3.52
CA THR A 19 -4.07 -3.61 -4.48
C THR A 19 -2.56 -3.58 -4.38
N THR A 20 -1.98 -3.58 -3.18
CA THR A 20 -0.53 -3.57 -2.98
C THR A 20 0.11 -4.80 -3.59
N SER A 21 -0.38 -6.00 -3.29
CA SER A 21 0.17 -7.25 -3.82
C SER A 21 0.06 -7.33 -5.35
N ASN A 22 -1.13 -7.09 -5.91
CA ASN A 22 -1.35 -7.26 -7.34
C ASN A 22 -0.74 -6.14 -8.20
N LEU A 23 -0.73 -4.88 -7.73
CA LEU A 23 0.00 -3.81 -8.41
C LEU A 23 1.50 -4.07 -8.37
N GLY A 24 2.06 -4.50 -7.22
CA GLY A 24 3.48 -4.80 -7.10
C GLY A 24 3.92 -5.93 -8.04
N ILE A 25 3.18 -7.03 -8.05
CA ILE A 25 3.46 -8.16 -8.97
C ILE A 25 3.23 -7.73 -10.42
N GLY A 26 2.21 -6.91 -10.71
CA GLY A 26 1.99 -6.33 -12.03
C GLY A 26 3.19 -5.52 -12.51
N LEU A 27 3.78 -4.67 -11.67
CA LEU A 27 5.00 -3.91 -11.96
C LEU A 27 6.21 -4.83 -12.19
N ALA A 28 6.37 -5.88 -11.37
CA ALA A 28 7.44 -6.86 -11.56
C ALA A 28 7.32 -7.60 -12.90
N LYS A 29 6.10 -7.95 -13.32
CA LYS A 29 5.82 -8.54 -14.65
C LYS A 29 6.17 -7.60 -15.81
N GLN A 30 6.23 -6.29 -15.56
CA GLN A 30 6.72 -5.29 -16.53
C GLN A 30 8.25 -5.04 -16.39
N GLY A 31 8.97 -5.92 -15.68
CA GLY A 31 10.42 -5.88 -15.55
C GLY A 31 10.94 -4.87 -14.52
N LYS A 32 10.08 -4.32 -13.66
CA LYS A 32 10.51 -3.42 -12.57
C LYS A 32 10.97 -4.21 -11.36
N ARG A 33 11.99 -3.71 -10.66
CA ARG A 33 12.42 -4.23 -9.34
C ARG A 33 11.50 -3.63 -8.28
N VAL A 34 10.79 -4.45 -7.54
CA VAL A 34 9.72 -4.01 -6.63
C VAL A 34 9.95 -4.54 -5.22
N LEU A 35 9.86 -3.64 -4.24
CA LEU A 35 9.75 -3.99 -2.83
C LEU A 35 8.33 -3.68 -2.33
N LEU A 36 7.69 -4.65 -1.72
CA LEU A 36 6.46 -4.45 -0.96
C LEU A 36 6.80 -4.34 0.53
N ILE A 37 6.14 -3.42 1.23
CA ILE A 37 6.32 -3.24 2.68
C ILE A 37 4.95 -3.41 3.34
N ASP A 38 4.83 -4.39 4.24
CA ASP A 38 3.64 -4.59 5.06
C ASP A 38 3.72 -3.71 6.32
N ALA A 39 3.03 -2.59 6.30
CA ALA A 39 2.96 -1.64 7.40
C ALA A 39 1.65 -1.75 8.19
N ASP A 40 1.02 -2.94 8.17
CA ASP A 40 -0.15 -3.26 8.99
C ASP A 40 0.22 -4.34 10.02
N ALA A 41 -0.07 -4.09 11.29
CA ALA A 41 0.14 -5.03 12.40
C ALA A 41 -0.62 -6.35 12.25
N GLN A 42 -1.60 -6.41 11.35
CA GLN A 42 -2.30 -7.65 11.02
C GLN A 42 -1.49 -8.59 10.12
N GLY A 43 -0.38 -8.13 9.53
CA GLY A 43 0.46 -8.94 8.64
C GLY A 43 -0.28 -9.47 7.41
N SER A 44 -1.32 -8.75 6.98
CA SER A 44 -2.23 -9.26 5.94
C SER A 44 -1.58 -9.35 4.56
N LEU A 45 -0.69 -8.42 4.21
CA LEU A 45 0.08 -8.49 2.97
C LEU A 45 1.05 -9.67 3.02
N THR A 46 1.76 -9.83 4.13
CA THR A 46 2.70 -10.91 4.39
C THR A 46 2.04 -12.27 4.24
N ALA A 47 0.89 -12.45 4.91
CA ALA A 47 0.13 -13.70 4.81
C ALA A 47 -0.41 -13.95 3.38
N SER A 48 -0.90 -12.92 2.69
CA SER A 48 -1.44 -13.03 1.33
C SER A 48 -0.39 -13.35 0.27
N LEU A 49 0.88 -13.25 0.60
CA LEU A 49 2.03 -13.65 -0.24
C LEU A 49 2.64 -14.99 0.20
N GLY A 50 1.89 -15.82 0.92
CA GLY A 50 2.29 -17.18 1.27
C GLY A 50 3.07 -17.33 2.57
N PHE A 51 3.43 -16.24 3.25
CA PHE A 51 4.06 -16.28 4.57
C PHE A 51 2.99 -16.30 5.66
N THR A 52 2.33 -17.46 5.81
CA THR A 52 1.06 -17.63 6.55
C THR A 52 1.14 -17.42 8.06
N GLU A 53 2.34 -17.37 8.64
CA GLU A 53 2.57 -17.17 10.08
C GLU A 53 3.46 -15.94 10.32
N PRO A 54 2.99 -14.71 10.02
CA PRO A 54 3.79 -13.49 10.13
C PRO A 54 4.38 -13.27 11.52
N ASP A 55 3.65 -13.66 12.58
CA ASP A 55 4.07 -13.49 13.98
C ASP A 55 5.22 -14.42 14.40
N LYS A 56 5.59 -15.39 13.57
CA LYS A 56 6.77 -16.24 13.78
C LYS A 56 8.03 -15.73 13.07
N LEU A 57 7.90 -14.68 12.25
CA LEU A 57 9.05 -14.07 11.60
C LEU A 57 9.82 -13.20 12.61
N GLU A 58 11.11 -13.44 12.73
CA GLU A 58 12.00 -12.70 13.65
C GLU A 58 12.42 -11.35 13.06
N GLU A 59 12.58 -11.28 11.73
CA GLU A 59 12.99 -10.09 11.01
C GLU A 59 11.79 -9.50 10.25
N THR A 60 11.31 -8.35 10.72
CA THR A 60 10.11 -7.69 10.19
C THR A 60 10.31 -6.19 10.15
N LEU A 61 9.38 -5.46 9.57
CA LEU A 61 9.38 -3.99 9.59
C LEU A 61 9.48 -3.44 11.03
N ALA A 62 8.86 -4.14 12.01
CA ALA A 62 8.93 -3.71 13.41
C ALA A 62 10.36 -3.81 13.95
N THR A 63 11.06 -4.93 13.69
CA THR A 63 12.46 -5.10 14.14
C THR A 63 13.41 -4.17 13.40
N VAL A 64 13.22 -3.96 12.10
CA VAL A 64 13.98 -2.98 11.31
C VAL A 64 13.85 -1.56 11.89
N MET A 65 12.62 -1.12 12.13
CA MET A 65 12.38 0.22 12.69
C MET A 65 12.93 0.34 14.12
N ALA A 66 12.82 -0.71 14.94
CA ALA A 66 13.41 -0.75 16.28
C ALA A 66 14.95 -0.66 16.25
N ASN A 67 15.59 -1.36 15.32
CA ASN A 67 17.03 -1.30 15.12
C ASN A 67 17.50 0.12 14.73
N ILE A 68 16.78 0.79 13.83
CA ILE A 68 17.06 2.19 13.46
C ILE A 68 16.92 3.12 14.67
N ILE A 69 15.89 2.96 15.50
CA ILE A 69 15.69 3.76 16.72
C ILE A 69 16.83 3.59 17.70
N ASN A 70 17.43 2.40 17.76
CA ASN A 70 18.50 2.05 18.68
C ASN A 70 19.91 2.12 18.08
N ASP A 71 20.04 2.69 16.88
CA ASP A 71 21.30 2.81 16.13
C ASP A 71 22.03 1.47 15.96
N VAL A 72 21.29 0.37 15.75
CA VAL A 72 21.83 -0.98 15.49
C VAL A 72 22.08 -1.12 13.99
N GLU A 73 23.30 -1.47 13.62
CA GLU A 73 23.66 -1.79 12.22
C GLU A 73 22.94 -3.05 11.75
N MET A 74 22.45 -3.04 10.52
CA MET A 74 21.77 -4.17 9.86
C MET A 74 22.48 -4.50 8.55
N GLU A 75 22.44 -5.77 8.17
CA GLU A 75 22.84 -6.20 6.84
C GLU A 75 21.89 -5.65 5.76
N ASP A 76 22.40 -5.52 4.53
CA ASP A 76 21.64 -4.90 3.42
C ASP A 76 20.29 -5.58 3.14
N ASP A 77 20.21 -6.91 3.32
CA ASP A 77 19.01 -7.71 3.06
C ASP A 77 18.21 -8.05 4.34
N TYR A 78 18.55 -7.43 5.48
CA TYR A 78 17.91 -7.74 6.76
C TYR A 78 16.36 -7.63 6.66
N GLY A 79 15.66 -8.72 6.96
CA GLY A 79 14.22 -8.83 6.95
C GLY A 79 13.57 -8.89 5.56
N ILE A 80 14.34 -8.85 4.47
CA ILE A 80 13.77 -8.88 3.11
C ILE A 80 13.56 -10.33 2.66
N LEU A 81 12.30 -10.68 2.40
CA LEU A 81 11.88 -11.97 1.86
C LEU A 81 11.72 -11.87 0.34
N ARG A 82 12.19 -12.90 -0.38
CA ARG A 82 12.02 -12.99 -1.85
C ARG A 82 10.81 -13.83 -2.20
N HIS A 83 9.96 -13.31 -3.06
CA HIS A 83 8.75 -13.99 -3.52
C HIS A 83 8.95 -14.55 -4.93
N GLU A 84 8.36 -15.72 -5.21
CA GLU A 84 8.52 -16.44 -6.49
C GLU A 84 7.97 -15.66 -7.71
N GLU A 85 7.03 -14.75 -7.51
CA GLU A 85 6.49 -13.87 -8.57
C GLU A 85 7.36 -12.61 -8.83
N GLY A 86 8.61 -12.59 -8.35
CA GLY A 86 9.63 -11.62 -8.73
C GLY A 86 9.56 -10.28 -7.98
N ILE A 87 8.93 -10.26 -6.82
CA ILE A 87 8.95 -9.11 -5.89
C ILE A 87 9.73 -9.47 -4.63
N ASP A 88 10.23 -8.45 -3.94
CA ASP A 88 10.74 -8.57 -2.59
C ASP A 88 9.68 -8.06 -1.60
N LEU A 89 9.68 -8.61 -0.37
CA LEU A 89 8.76 -8.25 0.70
C LEU A 89 9.51 -7.90 1.99
N MET A 90 9.22 -6.75 2.58
CA MET A 90 9.49 -6.45 3.98
C MET A 90 8.24 -6.83 4.78
N PRO A 91 8.26 -7.91 5.57
CA PRO A 91 7.08 -8.41 6.24
C PRO A 91 6.66 -7.53 7.42
N GLY A 92 5.36 -7.49 7.71
CA GLY A 92 4.77 -6.91 8.89
C GLY A 92 4.18 -7.97 9.81
N ASN A 93 4.11 -7.67 11.10
CA ASN A 93 3.51 -8.55 12.10
C ASN A 93 2.93 -7.75 13.28
N ILE A 94 2.38 -8.44 14.29
CA ILE A 94 1.73 -7.83 15.47
C ILE A 94 2.67 -6.90 16.26
N GLU A 95 3.99 -7.07 16.17
CA GLU A 95 4.97 -6.24 16.87
C GLU A 95 4.90 -4.76 16.46
N LEU A 96 4.40 -4.47 15.23
CA LEU A 96 4.15 -3.09 14.79
C LEU A 96 3.20 -2.33 15.74
N SER A 97 2.26 -3.03 16.40
CA SER A 97 1.39 -2.41 17.40
C SER A 97 2.17 -1.94 18.66
N GLY A 98 3.14 -2.72 19.10
CA GLY A 98 4.04 -2.36 20.20
C GLY A 98 4.99 -1.23 19.81
N LEU A 99 5.52 -1.30 18.61
CA LEU A 99 6.38 -0.26 18.06
C LEU A 99 5.65 1.10 17.95
N GLU A 100 4.39 1.10 17.53
CA GLU A 100 3.59 2.33 17.43
C GLU A 100 3.48 3.06 18.79
N VAL A 101 3.33 2.32 19.86
CA VAL A 101 3.34 2.88 21.23
C VAL A 101 4.73 3.40 21.60
N SER A 102 5.78 2.66 21.26
CA SER A 102 7.17 3.04 21.56
C SER A 102 7.60 4.32 20.85
N LEU A 103 7.15 4.52 19.61
CA LEU A 103 7.44 5.71 18.80
C LEU A 103 7.02 7.03 19.46
N VAL A 104 6.09 7.02 20.40
CA VAL A 104 5.61 8.24 21.08
C VAL A 104 6.76 9.03 21.74
N ASN A 105 7.77 8.33 22.26
CA ASN A 105 8.90 8.90 22.97
C ASN A 105 10.18 9.03 22.10
N VAL A 106 10.14 8.66 20.83
CA VAL A 106 11.28 8.67 19.93
C VAL A 106 11.45 10.05 19.29
N MET A 107 12.69 10.54 19.23
CA MET A 107 13.03 11.76 18.51
C MET A 107 12.87 11.52 17.00
N SER A 108 12.32 12.50 16.28
CA SER A 108 12.06 12.40 14.82
C SER A 108 11.27 11.14 14.44
N ARG A 109 10.38 10.71 15.30
CA ARG A 109 9.58 9.48 15.21
C ARG A 109 8.81 9.33 13.89
N GLU A 110 8.55 10.41 13.20
CA GLU A 110 7.85 10.42 11.91
C GLU A 110 8.77 10.00 10.74
N LEU A 111 10.08 9.92 10.97
CA LEU A 111 11.10 9.72 9.92
C LEU A 111 11.82 8.37 10.01
N VAL A 112 11.47 7.52 10.96
CA VAL A 112 12.16 6.24 11.19
C VAL A 112 12.08 5.33 9.95
N MET A 113 10.90 5.18 9.35
CA MET A 113 10.74 4.39 8.11
C MET A 113 11.48 5.04 6.93
N ARG A 114 11.56 6.37 6.87
CA ARG A 114 12.36 7.07 5.85
C ARG A 114 13.83 6.67 5.95
N SER A 115 14.39 6.58 7.15
CA SER A 115 15.78 6.15 7.35
C SER A 115 16.02 4.75 6.79
N TYR A 116 15.08 3.82 6.93
CA TYR A 116 15.14 2.50 6.29
C TYR A 116 15.06 2.60 4.77
N ILE A 117 14.07 3.31 4.25
CA ILE A 117 13.85 3.45 2.81
C ILE A 117 15.08 4.03 2.11
N GLU A 118 15.74 5.02 2.71
CA GLU A 118 16.98 5.62 2.14
C GLU A 118 18.11 4.59 1.97
N GLN A 119 18.18 3.55 2.80
CA GLN A 119 19.20 2.50 2.71
C GLN A 119 18.92 1.50 1.57
N VAL A 120 17.63 1.25 1.26
CA VAL A 120 17.26 0.18 0.32
C VAL A 120 16.81 0.67 -1.06
N LYS A 121 16.36 1.93 -1.19
CA LYS A 121 15.67 2.43 -2.39
C LYS A 121 16.46 2.33 -3.71
N GLU A 122 17.80 2.37 -3.67
CA GLU A 122 18.62 2.30 -4.89
C GLU A 122 18.57 0.90 -5.55
N ARG A 123 18.09 -0.10 -4.84
CA ARG A 123 17.93 -1.47 -5.34
C ARG A 123 16.63 -1.67 -6.10
N TYR A 124 15.66 -0.75 -5.95
CA TYR A 124 14.30 -0.88 -6.47
C TYR A 124 13.92 0.24 -7.41
N ASP A 125 13.02 -0.06 -8.33
CA ASP A 125 12.37 0.92 -9.20
C ASP A 125 11.06 1.41 -8.56
N TYR A 126 10.42 0.52 -7.77
CA TYR A 126 9.21 0.83 -7.01
C TYR A 126 9.26 0.26 -5.59
N ILE A 127 8.75 1.04 -4.63
CA ILE A 127 8.46 0.57 -3.27
C ILE A 127 6.98 0.86 -3.01
N LEU A 128 6.19 -0.18 -2.69
CA LEU A 128 4.78 -0.03 -2.34
C LEU A 128 4.60 -0.34 -0.85
N ILE A 129 3.93 0.55 -0.12
CA ILE A 129 3.72 0.41 1.33
C ILE A 129 2.24 0.17 1.60
N ASP A 130 1.87 -1.03 2.09
CA ASP A 130 0.51 -1.35 2.53
C ASP A 130 0.26 -0.78 3.92
N CYS A 131 -0.59 0.24 4.01
CA CYS A 131 -0.85 0.94 5.26
C CYS A 131 -2.03 0.35 6.02
N MET A 132 -1.92 0.29 7.36
CA MET A 132 -3.04 -0.07 8.23
C MET A 132 -4.24 0.88 8.06
N PRO A 133 -5.49 0.46 8.44
CA PRO A 133 -6.68 1.29 8.33
C PRO A 133 -6.77 2.32 9.47
N SER A 134 -5.70 3.05 9.70
CA SER A 134 -5.60 4.11 10.72
C SER A 134 -4.72 5.26 10.22
N LEU A 135 -4.75 6.38 10.90
CA LEU A 135 -3.81 7.50 10.71
C LEU A 135 -2.84 7.60 11.89
N GLY A 136 -2.42 6.45 12.40
CA GLY A 136 -1.44 6.36 13.48
C GLY A 136 -0.01 6.66 13.03
N MET A 137 0.95 6.47 13.93
CA MET A 137 2.34 6.87 13.71
C MET A 137 3.01 6.06 12.60
N ILE A 138 2.67 4.79 12.43
CA ILE A 138 3.20 3.94 11.34
C ILE A 138 2.73 4.49 9.98
N THR A 139 1.44 4.84 9.84
CA THR A 139 0.91 5.45 8.60
C THR A 139 1.55 6.82 8.32
N ILE A 140 1.81 7.63 9.36
CA ILE A 140 2.52 8.90 9.20
C ILE A 140 3.97 8.67 8.72
N ASN A 141 4.65 7.64 9.21
CA ASN A 141 5.96 7.22 8.73
C ASN A 141 5.93 6.84 7.24
N ALA A 142 4.94 6.06 6.81
CA ALA A 142 4.76 5.73 5.40
C ALA A 142 4.57 6.99 4.54
N PHE A 143 3.73 7.94 4.97
CA PHE A 143 3.53 9.20 4.26
C PHE A 143 4.77 10.11 4.27
N ALA A 144 5.57 10.04 5.34
CA ALA A 144 6.79 10.81 5.46
C ALA A 144 7.85 10.41 4.42
N CYS A 145 7.89 9.14 4.00
CA CYS A 145 8.86 8.64 3.02
C CYS A 145 8.29 8.47 1.61
N ALA A 146 6.97 8.44 1.42
CA ALA A 146 6.35 8.24 0.12
C ALA A 146 6.46 9.47 -0.80
N ASP A 147 6.55 9.22 -2.11
CA ASP A 147 6.40 10.26 -3.15
C ASP A 147 4.92 10.55 -3.40
N SER A 148 4.09 9.50 -3.34
CA SER A 148 2.64 9.62 -3.56
C SER A 148 1.82 8.60 -2.77
N ILE A 149 0.51 8.87 -2.69
CA ILE A 149 -0.47 8.01 -2.00
C ILE A 149 -1.54 7.58 -3.00
N LEU A 150 -1.68 6.26 -3.20
CA LEU A 150 -2.80 5.65 -3.90
C LEU A 150 -3.91 5.34 -2.88
N ILE A 151 -5.13 5.77 -3.16
CA ILE A 151 -6.26 5.68 -2.23
C ILE A 151 -7.32 4.73 -2.80
N PRO A 152 -7.34 3.44 -2.39
CA PRO A 152 -8.43 2.54 -2.75
C PRO A 152 -9.73 2.95 -2.04
N VAL A 153 -10.82 3.04 -2.80
CA VAL A 153 -12.16 3.41 -2.29
C VAL A 153 -13.19 2.41 -2.80
N GLN A 154 -13.88 1.74 -1.87
CA GLN A 154 -14.95 0.82 -2.23
C GLN A 154 -16.17 1.57 -2.81
N ALA A 155 -16.67 1.13 -3.97
CA ALA A 155 -17.80 1.74 -4.67
C ALA A 155 -19.17 1.46 -4.05
N ALA A 156 -19.25 0.82 -2.86
CA ALA A 156 -20.51 0.44 -2.23
C ALA A 156 -21.05 1.46 -1.21
N TYR A 157 -20.21 2.36 -0.70
CA TYR A 157 -20.62 3.40 0.25
C TYR A 157 -19.65 4.56 0.18
N LEU A 158 -20.13 5.78 0.02
CA LEU A 158 -19.30 6.98 0.10
C LEU A 158 -18.88 7.25 1.55
N PRO A 159 -17.67 6.93 1.93
CA PRO A 159 -17.12 7.39 3.20
C PRO A 159 -16.56 8.80 3.02
N VAL A 160 -17.42 9.77 2.66
CA VAL A 160 -17.02 11.16 2.42
C VAL A 160 -16.21 11.71 3.60
N LYS A 161 -16.62 11.40 4.83
CA LYS A 161 -15.88 11.83 6.03
C LYS A 161 -14.50 11.21 6.16
N GLY A 162 -14.35 9.90 5.91
CA GLY A 162 -13.06 9.21 6.03
C GLY A 162 -12.07 9.65 4.96
N LEU A 163 -12.52 9.80 3.71
CA LEU A 163 -11.68 10.28 2.62
C LEU A 163 -11.26 11.75 2.84
N GLU A 164 -12.18 12.60 3.30
CA GLU A 164 -11.86 13.99 3.63
C GLU A 164 -10.83 14.09 4.75
N GLN A 165 -10.95 13.28 5.80
CA GLN A 165 -9.99 13.26 6.90
C GLN A 165 -8.61 12.75 6.43
N LEU A 166 -8.57 11.72 5.59
CA LEU A 166 -7.34 11.23 4.99
C LEU A 166 -6.65 12.33 4.15
N ILE A 167 -7.38 12.98 3.25
CA ILE A 167 -6.85 14.08 2.43
C ILE A 167 -6.35 15.25 3.30
N LYS A 168 -7.05 15.59 4.37
CA LYS A 168 -6.60 16.60 5.34
C LYS A 168 -5.28 16.19 6.02
N THR A 169 -5.15 14.92 6.40
CA THR A 169 -3.92 14.39 7.02
C THR A 169 -2.78 14.39 6.03
N ILE A 170 -2.99 13.94 4.79
CA ILE A 170 -1.99 14.03 3.71
C ILE A 170 -1.53 15.48 3.55
N GLY A 171 -2.45 16.45 3.52
CA GLY A 171 -2.14 17.86 3.45
C GLY A 171 -1.32 18.39 4.64
N LYS A 172 -1.52 17.85 5.85
CA LYS A 172 -0.70 18.19 7.02
C LYS A 172 0.72 17.64 6.88
N VAL A 173 0.84 16.34 6.54
CA VAL A 173 2.15 15.70 6.33
C VAL A 173 2.92 16.41 5.23
N LYS A 174 2.27 16.74 4.10
CA LYS A 174 2.88 17.50 3.01
C LYS A 174 3.46 18.83 3.48
N ARG A 175 2.73 19.58 4.28
CA ARG A 175 3.19 20.92 4.75
C ARG A 175 4.30 20.85 5.81
N GLN A 176 4.30 19.82 6.66
CA GLN A 176 5.11 19.80 7.88
C GLN A 176 6.30 18.85 7.81
N ILE A 177 6.18 17.75 7.02
CA ILE A 177 7.12 16.62 7.08
C ILE A 177 7.69 16.29 5.70
N ASN A 178 6.82 16.17 4.68
CA ASN A 178 7.19 15.73 3.33
C ASN A 178 6.60 16.66 2.27
N PRO A 179 7.26 17.78 1.91
CA PRO A 179 6.74 18.76 0.94
C PRO A 179 6.50 18.19 -0.46
N LYS A 180 7.17 17.09 -0.82
CA LYS A 180 7.03 16.42 -2.13
C LYS A 180 5.82 15.51 -2.22
N LEU A 181 5.23 15.11 -1.07
CA LEU A 181 4.11 14.18 -1.04
C LEU A 181 2.95 14.65 -1.93
N SER A 182 2.48 13.75 -2.77
CA SER A 182 1.33 13.97 -3.65
C SER A 182 0.27 12.87 -3.47
N ILE A 183 -0.89 13.03 -4.10
CA ILE A 183 -1.86 11.94 -4.22
C ILE A 183 -1.70 11.35 -5.62
N GLU A 184 -1.37 10.05 -5.71
CA GLU A 184 -1.25 9.31 -6.97
C GLU A 184 -2.61 9.24 -7.68
N GLY A 185 -3.63 8.94 -6.92
CA GLY A 185 -5.01 8.89 -7.39
C GLY A 185 -5.93 8.13 -6.44
N ILE A 186 -7.23 8.27 -6.71
CA ILE A 186 -8.28 7.46 -6.07
C ILE A 186 -8.58 6.28 -7.00
N LEU A 187 -8.47 5.06 -6.47
CA LEU A 187 -8.80 3.81 -7.16
C LEU A 187 -10.16 3.30 -6.67
N LEU A 188 -11.12 3.19 -7.57
CA LEU A 188 -12.39 2.54 -7.25
C LEU A 188 -12.21 1.03 -7.20
N THR A 189 -12.60 0.42 -6.08
CA THR A 189 -12.49 -1.02 -5.85
C THR A 189 -13.86 -1.65 -5.60
N MET A 190 -13.95 -2.96 -5.81
CA MET A 190 -15.16 -3.76 -5.60
C MET A 190 -16.37 -3.19 -6.34
N VAL A 191 -16.15 -2.78 -7.59
CA VAL A 191 -17.19 -2.17 -8.43
C VAL A 191 -18.07 -3.25 -9.03
N ASP A 192 -19.37 -3.22 -8.75
CA ASP A 192 -20.36 -4.01 -9.50
C ASP A 192 -20.92 -3.16 -10.65
N SER A 193 -20.33 -3.31 -11.83
CA SER A 193 -20.70 -2.55 -13.04
C SER A 193 -22.15 -2.76 -13.50
N ARG A 194 -22.84 -3.80 -12.98
CA ARG A 194 -24.25 -4.08 -13.30
C ARG A 194 -25.21 -3.13 -12.56
N THR A 195 -24.73 -2.45 -11.53
CA THR A 195 -25.57 -1.59 -10.69
C THR A 195 -25.45 -0.11 -11.10
N ASN A 196 -26.59 0.60 -11.12
CA ASN A 196 -26.59 2.06 -11.30
C ASN A 196 -25.88 2.74 -10.13
N TYR A 197 -25.96 2.16 -8.95
CA TYR A 197 -25.33 2.67 -7.74
C TYR A 197 -23.80 2.86 -7.88
N ALA A 198 -23.10 1.91 -8.49
CA ALA A 198 -21.65 2.05 -8.73
C ALA A 198 -21.34 3.22 -9.68
N LYS A 199 -22.19 3.46 -10.67
CA LYS A 199 -22.07 4.60 -11.60
C LYS A 199 -22.31 5.93 -10.88
N ASP A 200 -23.32 5.98 -10.02
CA ASP A 200 -23.67 7.18 -9.25
C ASP A 200 -22.53 7.53 -8.27
N ILE A 201 -21.94 6.53 -7.60
CA ILE A 201 -20.79 6.73 -6.71
C ILE A 201 -19.57 7.25 -7.49
N SER A 202 -19.28 6.68 -8.66
CA SER A 202 -18.18 7.14 -9.51
C SER A 202 -18.40 8.59 -9.93
N ALA A 203 -19.62 8.95 -10.36
CA ALA A 203 -19.97 10.31 -10.75
C ALA A 203 -19.81 11.29 -9.58
N LEU A 204 -20.27 10.93 -8.38
CA LEU A 204 -20.14 11.74 -7.17
C LEU A 204 -18.68 11.95 -6.75
N LEU A 205 -17.82 10.93 -6.90
CA LEU A 205 -16.39 11.07 -6.62
C LEU A 205 -15.71 12.01 -7.62
N ILE A 206 -16.05 11.89 -8.90
CA ILE A 206 -15.54 12.79 -9.95
C ILE A 206 -16.00 14.23 -9.68
N GLU A 207 -17.27 14.43 -9.34
CA GLU A 207 -17.82 15.76 -9.04
C GLU A 207 -17.14 16.41 -7.82
N ASN A 208 -16.95 15.65 -6.73
CA ASN A 208 -16.43 16.21 -5.47
C ASN A 208 -14.90 16.33 -5.43
N TYR A 209 -14.19 15.44 -6.11
CA TYR A 209 -12.72 15.32 -5.99
C TYR A 209 -11.97 15.41 -7.31
N GLY A 210 -12.60 15.14 -8.46
CA GLY A 210 -11.93 15.04 -9.76
C GLY A 210 -11.22 16.32 -10.23
N SER A 211 -11.62 17.49 -9.72
CA SER A 211 -10.93 18.76 -9.98
C SER A 211 -9.64 18.94 -9.15
N LYS A 212 -9.42 18.13 -8.09
CA LYS A 212 -8.34 18.28 -7.11
C LYS A 212 -7.42 17.06 -7.03
N VAL A 213 -7.97 15.88 -7.33
CA VAL A 213 -7.30 14.59 -7.19
C VAL A 213 -7.61 13.74 -8.41
N ARG A 214 -6.61 13.11 -9.01
CA ARG A 214 -6.81 12.14 -10.08
C ARG A 214 -7.69 10.99 -9.58
N ILE A 215 -8.60 10.55 -10.43
CA ILE A 215 -9.32 9.29 -10.26
C ILE A 215 -8.83 8.36 -11.38
N PHE A 216 -8.39 7.16 -11.02
CA PHE A 216 -7.95 6.17 -12.01
C PHE A 216 -9.10 5.82 -12.94
N GLU A 217 -8.80 5.68 -14.23
CA GLU A 217 -9.80 5.37 -15.27
C GLU A 217 -10.33 3.95 -15.09
N ASN A 218 -9.42 3.03 -14.75
CA ASN A 218 -9.75 1.64 -14.52
C ASN A 218 -10.12 1.40 -13.04
N SER A 219 -11.21 0.67 -12.83
CA SER A 219 -11.67 0.26 -11.51
C SER A 219 -11.50 -1.24 -11.31
N ILE A 220 -11.33 -1.67 -10.06
CA ILE A 220 -11.23 -3.09 -9.72
C ILE A 220 -12.65 -3.64 -9.50
N PRO A 221 -13.10 -4.63 -10.28
CA PRO A 221 -14.42 -5.21 -10.12
C PRO A 221 -14.54 -6.03 -8.84
N ILE A 222 -15.76 -6.16 -8.33
CA ILE A 222 -16.05 -7.09 -7.23
C ILE A 222 -15.79 -8.52 -7.70
N SER A 223 -15.09 -9.30 -6.88
CA SER A 223 -14.80 -10.70 -7.15
C SER A 223 -14.69 -11.50 -5.85
N VAL A 224 -15.28 -12.68 -5.83
CA VAL A 224 -15.08 -13.65 -4.75
C VAL A 224 -13.67 -14.22 -4.81
N ILE A 225 -13.15 -14.43 -6.00
CA ILE A 225 -11.79 -14.93 -6.26
C ILE A 225 -10.73 -14.07 -5.56
N ALA A 226 -10.89 -12.73 -5.55
CA ALA A 226 -9.95 -11.84 -4.90
C ALA A 226 -9.85 -12.04 -3.36
N ALA A 227 -10.87 -12.64 -2.74
CA ALA A 227 -10.84 -13.02 -1.33
C ALA A 227 -10.19 -14.39 -1.12
N GLU A 228 -10.36 -15.31 -2.06
CA GLU A 228 -9.80 -16.68 -2.01
C GLU A 228 -8.28 -16.68 -2.20
N ILE A 229 -7.76 -15.83 -3.08
CA ILE A 229 -6.32 -15.70 -3.39
C ILE A 229 -5.49 -15.41 -2.14
N SER A 230 -6.00 -14.57 -1.24
CA SER A 230 -5.29 -14.24 -0.01
C SER A 230 -5.05 -15.46 0.91
N ALA A 231 -5.81 -16.53 0.72
CA ALA A 231 -5.62 -17.78 1.45
C ALA A 231 -4.64 -18.75 0.76
N GLU A 232 -4.43 -18.58 -0.54
CA GLU A 232 -3.56 -19.45 -1.35
C GLU A 232 -2.11 -18.93 -1.46
N GLY A 233 -1.87 -17.68 -1.07
CA GLY A 233 -0.54 -17.07 -1.10
C GLY A 233 -0.02 -16.73 -2.50
N VAL A 234 -0.92 -16.55 -3.48
CA VAL A 234 -0.59 -16.27 -4.88
C VAL A 234 -1.29 -15.00 -5.38
N SER A 235 -0.80 -14.41 -6.47
CA SER A 235 -1.46 -13.26 -7.08
C SER A 235 -2.68 -13.64 -7.92
N ILE A 236 -3.49 -12.64 -8.26
CA ILE A 236 -4.57 -12.79 -9.24
C ILE A 236 -4.03 -13.23 -10.60
N TYR A 237 -2.83 -12.85 -10.95
CA TYR A 237 -2.21 -13.21 -12.23
C TYR A 237 -1.84 -14.68 -12.33
N GLN A 238 -1.55 -15.32 -11.20
CA GLN A 238 -1.27 -16.76 -11.15
C GLN A 238 -2.57 -17.56 -11.03
N HIS A 239 -3.50 -17.12 -10.18
CA HIS A 239 -4.74 -17.84 -9.90
C HIS A 239 -5.76 -17.75 -11.06
N ASP A 240 -6.00 -16.55 -11.61
CA ASP A 240 -6.96 -16.32 -12.72
C ASP A 240 -6.39 -15.32 -13.75
N PRO A 241 -5.37 -15.74 -14.53
CA PRO A 241 -4.61 -14.86 -15.43
C PRO A 241 -5.45 -14.25 -16.56
N LYS A 242 -6.61 -14.82 -16.88
CA LYS A 242 -7.53 -14.33 -17.93
C LYS A 242 -8.78 -13.66 -17.33
N GLY A 243 -8.86 -13.57 -16.02
CA GLY A 243 -9.98 -12.99 -15.31
C GLY A 243 -10.08 -11.48 -15.43
N LYS A 244 -11.28 -10.97 -15.16
CA LYS A 244 -11.54 -9.53 -15.20
C LYS A 244 -10.72 -8.76 -14.17
N VAL A 245 -10.44 -9.36 -13.00
CA VAL A 245 -9.65 -8.71 -11.94
C VAL A 245 -8.18 -8.64 -12.34
N ALA A 246 -7.61 -9.70 -12.94
CA ALA A 246 -6.25 -9.67 -13.47
C ALA A 246 -6.09 -8.60 -14.54
N SER A 247 -7.02 -8.52 -15.49
CA SER A 247 -7.03 -7.46 -16.52
C SER A 247 -7.15 -6.06 -15.90
N ALA A 248 -7.96 -5.88 -14.87
CA ALA A 248 -8.13 -4.59 -14.19
C ALA A 248 -6.83 -4.15 -13.47
N TYR A 249 -6.14 -5.07 -12.78
CA TYR A 249 -4.85 -4.75 -12.16
C TYR A 249 -3.74 -4.53 -13.20
N GLN A 250 -3.77 -5.23 -14.34
CA GLN A 250 -2.87 -4.95 -15.44
C GLN A 250 -3.07 -3.52 -15.96
N SER A 251 -4.30 -3.11 -16.21
CA SER A 251 -4.62 -1.75 -16.65
C SER A 251 -4.21 -0.69 -15.61
N LEU A 252 -4.42 -0.96 -14.31
CA LEU A 252 -3.92 -0.09 -13.24
C LEU A 252 -2.40 0.03 -13.28
N THR A 253 -1.69 -1.09 -13.51
CA THR A 253 -0.23 -1.10 -13.60
C THR A 253 0.24 -0.21 -14.77
N GLU A 254 -0.41 -0.30 -15.92
CA GLU A 254 -0.12 0.54 -17.09
C GLU A 254 -0.40 2.03 -16.81
N GLU A 255 -1.49 2.34 -16.09
CA GLU A 255 -1.78 3.71 -15.68
C GLU A 255 -0.75 4.29 -14.68
N VAL A 256 -0.21 3.46 -13.78
CA VAL A 256 0.83 3.88 -12.82
C VAL A 256 2.17 4.11 -13.52
N LEU A 257 2.52 3.25 -14.49
CA LEU A 257 3.72 3.40 -15.33
C LEU A 257 3.64 4.61 -16.26
N GLY A 258 2.47 4.91 -16.82
CA GLY A 258 2.26 6.05 -17.72
C GLY A 258 2.34 7.43 -17.02
N ASN A 259 2.45 7.46 -15.69
CA ASN A 259 2.61 8.67 -14.88
C ASN A 259 4.08 9.00 -14.50
N GLU A 260 5.06 8.32 -15.09
CA GLU A 260 6.50 8.58 -14.89
C GLU A 260 7.01 9.82 -15.61
#